data_df64db87d0cbf543266bc2593b2c2131
#
_entry.id   df64db87d0cbf543266bc2593b2c2131
#
_cell.length_a   1.000
_cell.length_b   1.000
_cell.length_c   1.000
_cell.angle_alpha   90.00
_cell.angle_beta   90.00
_cell.angle_gamma   90.00
#
_symmetry.space_group_name_H-M   'P 1'
#
loop_
_entity.id
_entity.type
_entity.pdbx_description
1 polymer ?
#
loop_
_entity_poly.entity_id
_entity_poly.type
_entity_poly.pdbx_seq_one_letter_code
_entity_poly.pdbx_strand_id
1 'polypeptide(L)'
;MKRLFIDTGAWYAVVDKKDPDHRVAKHFLRNNKIPFLTTNFIFDETITLIRSRLGWRVARDFGERLKQSGFVSIIAVKDEDEERAWEIFLKYRDKDFSYTDCTSFAVMERLKIDMAFSFDSHFQIMKFQVVP
;
A
#
# COMPACT_ATOMS: atom_id res chain seq x y z
N MET A 1 14.22 13.06 2.88
CA MET A 1 12.82 13.39 3.16
C MET A 1 12.06 12.14 3.59
N LYS A 2 11.33 12.23 4.67
CA LYS A 2 10.56 11.10 5.20
C LYS A 2 9.32 10.85 4.35
N ARG A 3 9.04 9.58 4.07
CA ARG A 3 7.85 9.16 3.32
C ARG A 3 7.21 7.97 4.01
N LEU A 4 5.93 7.81 3.79
CA LEU A 4 5.13 6.75 4.39
C LEU A 4 4.52 5.89 3.28
N PHE A 5 4.94 4.63 3.22
CA PHE A 5 4.38 3.68 2.26
C PHE A 5 2.96 3.30 2.69
N ILE A 6 2.06 3.13 1.74
CA ILE A 6 0.69 2.75 2.06
C ILE A 6 0.26 1.59 1.16
N ASP A 7 -0.29 0.54 1.77
CA ASP A 7 -0.70 -0.66 1.04
C ASP A 7 -2.20 -0.68 0.72
N THR A 8 -2.62 -1.70 -0.01
CA THR A 8 -3.99 -1.87 -0.46
C THR A 8 -4.99 -1.92 0.69
N GLY A 9 -4.70 -2.70 1.73
CA GLY A 9 -5.63 -2.85 2.85
C GLY A 9 -5.90 -1.54 3.58
N ALA A 10 -4.87 -0.71 3.71
CA ALA A 10 -5.03 0.60 4.34
C ALA A 10 -5.86 1.54 3.46
N TRP A 11 -5.58 1.59 2.15
CA TRP A 11 -6.42 2.35 1.22
C TRP A 11 -7.87 1.89 1.27
N TYR A 12 -8.07 0.56 1.24
CA TYR A 12 -9.41 0.00 1.25
C TYR A 12 -10.17 0.38 2.52
N ALA A 13 -9.51 0.31 3.68
CA ALA A 13 -10.11 0.69 4.96
C ALA A 13 -10.54 2.16 4.98
N VAL A 14 -9.77 3.04 4.31
CA VAL A 14 -10.14 4.45 4.19
C VAL A 14 -11.42 4.63 3.38
N VAL A 15 -11.61 3.82 2.35
CA VAL A 15 -12.73 3.98 1.40
C VAL A 15 -14.00 3.29 1.87
N ASP A 16 -13.91 2.10 2.44
CA ASP A 16 -15.08 1.30 2.82
C ASP A 16 -15.52 1.62 4.25
N LYS A 17 -16.64 2.31 4.36
CA LYS A 17 -17.21 2.72 5.65
C LYS A 17 -17.57 1.54 6.56
N LYS A 18 -17.74 0.34 5.99
CA LYS A 18 -18.08 -0.86 6.74
C LYS A 18 -16.86 -1.69 7.14
N ASP A 19 -15.68 -1.29 6.70
CA ASP A 19 -14.46 -1.99 7.07
C ASP A 19 -14.19 -1.82 8.57
N PRO A 20 -13.80 -2.90 9.27
CA PRO A 20 -13.54 -2.82 10.72
C PRO A 20 -12.50 -1.77 11.09
N ASP A 21 -11.57 -1.49 10.20
CA ASP A 21 -10.47 -0.54 10.43
C ASP A 21 -10.76 0.85 9.89
N HIS A 22 -11.96 1.08 9.33
CA HIS A 22 -12.30 2.35 8.66
C HIS A 22 -12.05 3.57 9.54
N ARG A 23 -12.56 3.54 10.78
CA ARG A 23 -12.46 4.70 11.68
C ARG A 23 -11.00 5.03 11.99
N VAL A 24 -10.22 4.03 12.30
CA VAL A 24 -8.80 4.20 12.64
C VAL A 24 -8.02 4.69 11.42
N ALA A 25 -8.28 4.08 10.26
CA ALA A 25 -7.63 4.47 9.00
C ALA A 25 -7.93 5.91 8.62
N LYS A 26 -9.18 6.30 8.70
CA LYS A 26 -9.61 7.66 8.35
C LYS A 26 -9.02 8.70 9.31
N HIS A 27 -9.00 8.38 10.59
CA HIS A 27 -8.39 9.25 11.59
C HIS A 27 -6.91 9.43 11.33
N PHE A 28 -6.19 8.34 11.06
CA PHE A 28 -4.77 8.40 10.76
C PHE A 28 -4.51 9.26 9.50
N LEU A 29 -5.28 9.02 8.45
CA LEU A 29 -5.13 9.76 7.19
C LEU A 29 -5.28 11.27 7.40
N ARG A 30 -6.28 11.67 8.18
CA ARG A 30 -6.58 13.09 8.43
C ARG A 30 -5.48 13.79 9.24
N ASN A 31 -4.82 13.07 10.14
CA ASN A 31 -3.84 13.65 11.05
C ASN A 31 -2.40 13.44 10.60
N ASN A 32 -2.19 12.65 9.57
CA ASN A 32 -0.86 12.38 9.06
C ASN A 32 -0.36 13.54 8.19
N LYS A 33 0.88 13.95 8.44
CA LYS A 33 1.53 15.03 7.68
C LYS A 33 2.71 14.55 6.84
N ILE A 34 3.01 13.25 6.88
CA ILE A 34 4.10 12.67 6.11
C ILE A 34 3.57 12.32 4.73
N PRO A 35 4.20 12.78 3.63
CA PRO A 35 3.74 12.44 2.28
C PRO A 35 3.71 10.94 2.07
N PHE A 36 2.68 10.47 1.37
CA PHE A 36 2.51 9.06 1.07
C PHE A 36 3.22 8.67 -0.21
N LEU A 37 3.64 7.41 -0.23
CA LEU A 37 4.16 6.77 -1.43
C LEU A 37 3.49 5.42 -1.59
N THR A 38 3.06 5.11 -2.80
CA THR A 38 2.53 3.80 -3.14
C THR A 38 3.08 3.38 -4.50
N THR A 39 2.69 2.23 -5.00
CA THR A 39 3.17 1.75 -6.30
C THR A 39 2.03 1.54 -7.27
N ASN A 40 2.39 1.39 -8.55
CA ASN A 40 1.42 1.04 -9.59
C ASN A 40 0.80 -0.35 -9.34
N PHE A 41 1.55 -1.28 -8.73
CA PHE A 41 1.00 -2.60 -8.37
C PHE A 41 -0.05 -2.48 -7.26
N ILE A 42 0.22 -1.65 -6.24
CA ILE A 42 -0.75 -1.37 -5.18
C ILE A 42 -1.98 -0.66 -5.77
N PHE A 43 -1.75 0.29 -6.67
CA PHE A 43 -2.85 1.00 -7.32
C PHE A 43 -3.77 0.02 -8.06
N ASP A 44 -3.19 -0.87 -8.86
CA ASP A 44 -3.95 -1.89 -9.60
C ASP A 44 -4.76 -2.77 -8.66
N GLU A 45 -4.11 -3.30 -7.64
CA GLU A 45 -4.77 -4.18 -6.65
C GLU A 45 -5.91 -3.45 -5.92
N THR A 46 -5.67 -2.21 -5.53
CA THR A 46 -6.65 -1.40 -4.80
C THR A 46 -7.86 -1.08 -5.65
N ILE A 47 -7.65 -0.61 -6.89
CA ILE A 47 -8.74 -0.31 -7.82
C ILE A 47 -9.58 -1.55 -8.09
N THR A 48 -8.92 -2.68 -8.32
CA THR A 48 -9.61 -3.95 -8.58
C THR A 48 -10.45 -4.38 -7.37
N LEU A 49 -9.88 -4.27 -6.18
CA LEU A 49 -10.57 -4.64 -4.94
C LEU A 49 -11.79 -3.74 -4.69
N ILE A 50 -11.61 -2.43 -4.82
CA ILE A 50 -12.71 -1.47 -4.62
C ILE A 50 -13.81 -1.73 -5.64
N ARG A 51 -13.45 -1.92 -6.91
CA ARG A 51 -14.43 -2.21 -7.95
C ARG A 51 -15.23 -3.47 -7.64
N SER A 52 -14.54 -4.52 -7.19
CA SER A 52 -15.17 -5.81 -6.89
C SER A 52 -16.19 -5.70 -5.75
N ARG A 53 -15.87 -4.94 -4.71
CA ARG A 53 -16.68 -4.88 -3.50
C ARG A 53 -17.63 -3.71 -3.43
N LEU A 54 -17.25 -2.54 -3.98
CA LEU A 54 -18.00 -1.30 -3.84
C LEU A 54 -18.47 -0.71 -5.17
N GLY A 55 -18.06 -1.28 -6.29
CA GLY A 55 -18.52 -0.88 -7.61
C GLY A 55 -17.55 0.04 -8.35
N TRP A 56 -17.80 0.18 -9.65
CA TRP A 56 -16.94 0.94 -10.56
C TRP A 56 -16.84 2.42 -10.21
N ARG A 57 -17.98 3.02 -9.82
CA ARG A 57 -18.02 4.47 -9.54
C ARG A 57 -17.13 4.84 -8.36
N VAL A 58 -17.18 4.05 -7.30
CA VAL A 58 -16.34 4.27 -6.11
C VAL A 58 -14.87 4.10 -6.47
N ALA A 59 -14.55 3.06 -7.25
CA ALA A 59 -13.18 2.82 -7.70
C ALA A 59 -12.66 3.98 -8.57
N ARG A 60 -13.48 4.45 -9.50
CA ARG A 60 -13.12 5.60 -10.36
C ARG A 60 -12.83 6.84 -9.50
N ASP A 61 -13.72 7.17 -8.58
CA ASP A 61 -13.58 8.37 -7.76
C ASP A 61 -12.31 8.31 -6.90
N PHE A 62 -12.04 7.15 -6.32
CA PHE A 62 -10.83 6.94 -5.55
C PHE A 62 -9.59 7.12 -6.43
N GLY A 63 -9.56 6.46 -7.57
CA GLY A 63 -8.41 6.51 -8.48
C GLY A 63 -8.12 7.91 -8.98
N GLU A 64 -9.15 8.66 -9.36
CA GLU A 64 -8.96 10.04 -9.82
C GLU A 64 -8.44 10.96 -8.73
N ARG A 65 -8.98 10.83 -7.52
CA ARG A 65 -8.49 11.62 -6.38
C ARG A 65 -7.04 11.31 -6.06
N LEU A 66 -6.68 10.03 -6.09
CA LEU A 66 -5.33 9.62 -5.79
C LEU A 66 -4.34 10.17 -6.82
N LYS A 67 -4.67 10.06 -8.10
CA LYS A 67 -3.81 10.56 -9.18
C LYS A 67 -3.63 12.07 -9.16
N GLN A 68 -4.63 12.80 -8.68
CA GLN A 68 -4.58 14.26 -8.63
C GLN A 68 -3.97 14.79 -7.32
N SER A 69 -3.78 13.92 -6.33
CA SER A 69 -3.27 14.35 -5.03
C SER A 69 -1.79 14.73 -5.11
N GLY A 70 -1.45 15.92 -4.66
CA GLY A 70 -0.06 16.32 -4.50
C GLY A 70 0.63 15.71 -3.29
N PHE A 71 -0.13 14.99 -2.45
CA PHE A 71 0.36 14.40 -1.22
C PHE A 71 0.75 12.92 -1.37
N VAL A 72 0.40 12.30 -2.49
CA VAL A 72 0.63 10.88 -2.77
C VAL A 72 1.44 10.74 -4.05
N SER A 73 2.54 10.01 -3.97
CA SER A 73 3.34 9.66 -5.15
C SER A 73 3.07 8.20 -5.52
N ILE A 74 2.72 7.95 -6.77
CA ILE A 74 2.57 6.59 -7.31
C ILE A 74 3.85 6.26 -8.07
N ILE A 75 4.64 5.35 -7.52
CA ILE A 75 5.94 4.97 -8.07
C ILE A 75 5.78 3.71 -8.92
N ALA A 76 6.42 3.68 -10.08
CA ALA A 76 6.44 2.48 -10.91
C ALA A 76 7.37 1.44 -10.29
N VAL A 77 6.88 0.20 -10.20
CA VAL A 77 7.71 -0.94 -9.85
C VAL A 77 8.63 -1.20 -11.05
N LYS A 78 9.94 -1.19 -10.79
CA LYS A 78 10.96 -1.37 -11.83
C LYS A 78 11.36 -2.84 -11.95
N ASP A 79 12.04 -3.18 -13.04
CA ASP A 79 12.52 -4.55 -13.25
C ASP A 79 13.40 -5.02 -12.08
N GLU A 80 14.25 -4.15 -11.56
CA GLU A 80 15.09 -4.48 -10.41
C GLU A 80 14.28 -4.76 -9.15
N ASP A 81 13.15 -4.07 -8.99
CA ASP A 81 12.24 -4.33 -7.86
C ASP A 81 11.59 -5.69 -8.01
N GLU A 82 11.20 -6.06 -9.23
CA GLU A 82 10.60 -7.37 -9.47
C GLU A 82 11.60 -8.50 -9.28
N GLU A 83 12.85 -8.32 -9.65
CA GLU A 83 13.90 -9.30 -9.39
C GLU A 83 14.05 -9.52 -7.89
N ARG A 84 14.12 -8.44 -7.12
CA ARG A 84 14.22 -8.53 -5.65
C ARG A 84 12.95 -9.13 -5.05
N ALA A 85 11.77 -8.74 -5.56
CA ALA A 85 10.50 -9.29 -5.11
C ALA A 85 10.44 -10.81 -5.30
N TRP A 86 10.94 -11.30 -6.42
CA TRP A 86 10.98 -12.74 -6.68
C TRP A 86 11.88 -13.48 -5.69
N GLU A 87 13.05 -12.91 -5.36
CA GLU A 87 13.93 -13.46 -4.33
C GLU A 87 13.21 -13.54 -2.98
N ILE A 88 12.51 -12.48 -2.60
CA ILE A 88 11.75 -12.44 -1.35
C ILE A 88 10.65 -13.51 -1.37
N PHE A 89 9.92 -13.59 -2.46
CA PHE A 89 8.84 -14.56 -2.62
C PHE A 89 9.34 -15.99 -2.45
N LEU A 90 10.47 -16.33 -3.04
CA LEU A 90 11.05 -17.68 -2.93
C LEU A 90 11.59 -17.95 -1.52
N LYS A 91 12.21 -16.96 -0.89
CA LYS A 91 12.81 -17.12 0.43
C LYS A 91 11.77 -17.30 1.54
N TYR A 92 10.68 -16.57 1.47
CA TYR A 92 9.65 -16.57 2.52
C TYR A 92 8.43 -17.40 2.13
N ARG A 93 8.67 -18.61 1.59
CA ARG A 93 7.60 -19.50 1.16
C ARG A 93 6.66 -19.91 2.28
N ASP A 94 7.11 -19.82 3.53
CA ASP A 94 6.32 -20.14 4.73
C ASP A 94 5.47 -18.96 5.23
N LYS A 95 5.58 -17.81 4.59
CA LYS A 95 4.79 -16.63 4.88
C LYS A 95 3.72 -16.45 3.81
N ASP A 96 2.63 -15.81 4.16
CA ASP A 96 1.51 -15.57 3.25
C ASP A 96 1.69 -14.30 2.41
N PHE A 97 2.91 -14.01 2.01
CA PHE A 97 3.16 -12.83 1.19
C PHE A 97 2.58 -13.02 -0.21
N SER A 98 1.77 -12.05 -0.66
CA SER A 98 1.42 -11.97 -2.06
C SER A 98 2.62 -11.45 -2.87
N TYR A 99 2.59 -11.64 -4.19
CA TYR A 99 3.64 -11.05 -5.02
C TYR A 99 3.65 -9.52 -4.91
N THR A 100 2.46 -8.92 -4.82
CA THR A 100 2.36 -7.46 -4.60
C THR A 100 3.01 -7.05 -3.30
N ASP A 101 2.84 -7.80 -2.22
CA ASP A 101 3.57 -7.55 -0.96
C ASP A 101 5.07 -7.54 -1.20
N CYS A 102 5.58 -8.54 -1.92
CA CYS A 102 7.01 -8.65 -2.20
C CYS A 102 7.53 -7.48 -3.03
N THR A 103 6.76 -7.01 -4.01
CA THR A 103 7.13 -5.82 -4.79
C THR A 103 7.15 -4.57 -3.91
N SER A 104 6.22 -4.47 -2.96
CA SER A 104 6.18 -3.36 -2.00
C SER A 104 7.43 -3.33 -1.13
N PHE A 105 7.82 -4.50 -0.60
CA PHE A 105 9.04 -4.61 0.22
C PHE A 105 10.28 -4.22 -0.59
N ALA A 106 10.36 -4.67 -1.84
CA ALA A 106 11.49 -4.35 -2.71
C ALA A 106 11.60 -2.85 -2.98
N VAL A 107 10.49 -2.21 -3.27
CA VAL A 107 10.45 -0.75 -3.52
C VAL A 107 10.85 0.01 -2.25
N MET A 108 10.33 -0.41 -1.09
CA MET A 108 10.67 0.23 0.18
C MET A 108 12.16 0.10 0.48
N GLU A 109 12.74 -1.07 0.25
CA GLU A 109 14.19 -1.27 0.41
C GLU A 109 14.98 -0.33 -0.50
N ARG A 110 14.62 -0.28 -1.79
CA ARG A 110 15.34 0.54 -2.77
C ARG A 110 15.28 2.03 -2.43
N LEU A 111 14.13 2.50 -1.97
CA LEU A 111 13.92 3.92 -1.65
C LEU A 111 14.23 4.26 -0.20
N LYS A 112 14.67 3.27 0.59
CA LYS A 112 15.00 3.44 2.00
C LYS A 112 13.84 4.00 2.82
N ILE A 113 12.64 3.49 2.55
CA ILE A 113 11.43 3.80 3.31
C ILE A 113 11.28 2.71 4.35
N ASP A 114 11.16 3.08 5.61
CA ASP A 114 11.12 2.13 6.72
C ASP A 114 9.76 2.06 7.43
N MET A 115 8.79 2.86 6.99
CA MET A 115 7.49 2.97 7.65
C MET A 115 6.36 2.73 6.65
N ALA A 116 5.39 1.90 7.05
CA ALA A 116 4.22 1.58 6.25
C ALA A 116 2.93 1.79 7.03
N PHE A 117 1.93 2.36 6.35
CA PHE A 117 0.56 2.42 6.84
C PHE A 117 -0.14 1.14 6.38
N SER A 118 -0.37 0.24 7.31
CA SER A 118 -0.90 -1.09 7.02
C SER A 118 -1.63 -1.66 8.24
N PHE A 119 -2.59 -2.54 7.98
CA PHE A 119 -3.32 -3.27 9.03
C PHE A 119 -2.98 -4.76 9.06
N ASP A 120 -2.11 -5.22 8.16
CA ASP A 120 -1.67 -6.62 8.22
C ASP A 120 -0.28 -6.73 8.83
N SER A 121 0.11 -7.95 9.18
CA SER A 121 1.38 -8.20 9.86
C SER A 121 2.58 -8.36 8.91
N HIS A 122 2.36 -8.34 7.59
CA HIS A 122 3.39 -8.68 6.63
C HIS A 122 4.57 -7.71 6.66
N PHE A 123 4.29 -6.42 6.78
CA PHE A 123 5.35 -5.40 6.85
C PHE A 123 6.19 -5.53 8.11
N GLN A 124 5.57 -5.90 9.23
CA GLN A 124 6.30 -6.13 10.49
C GLN A 124 7.23 -7.33 10.38
N ILE A 125 6.79 -8.39 9.70
CA ILE A 125 7.63 -9.58 9.48
C ILE A 125 8.90 -9.18 8.74
N MET A 126 8.81 -8.26 7.79
CA MET A 126 9.96 -7.75 7.04
C MET A 126 10.68 -6.61 7.79
N LYS A 127 10.35 -6.40 9.07
CA LYS A 127 11.00 -5.44 9.96
C LYS A 127 10.80 -3.98 9.60
N PHE A 128 9.75 -3.66 8.87
CA PHE A 128 9.34 -2.28 8.69
C PHE A 128 8.52 -1.83 9.88
N GLN A 129 8.58 -0.54 10.19
CA GLN A 129 7.71 0.06 11.19
C GLN A 129 6.30 0.18 10.60
N VAL A 130 5.28 -0.23 11.34
CA VAL A 130 3.89 -0.19 10.88
C VAL A 130 3.11 0.83 11.70
N VAL A 131 2.32 1.67 11.02
CA VAL A 131 1.42 2.65 11.63
C VAL A 131 0.00 2.44 11.08
N PRO A 132 -1.02 2.88 11.76
CA PRO A 132 -1.05 3.50 13.07
C PRO A 132 -0.66 2.61 14.20
#